data_d4f2fa53414372a823cd650de8400b8b
#
_entry.id   d4f2fa53414372a823cd650de8400b8b
#
_cell.length_a   1.000
_cell.length_b   1.000
_cell.length_c   1.000
_cell.angle_alpha   90.00
_cell.angle_beta   90.00
_cell.angle_gamma   90.00
#
_symmetry.space_group_name_H-M   'P 1'
#
loop_
_entity.id
_entity.type
_entity.pdbx_description
1 polymer ?
#
loop_
_entity_poly.entity_id
_entity_poly.type
_entity_poly.pdbx_seq_one_letter_code
_entity_poly.pdbx_strand_id
1 'polypeptide(L)'
;MKIRIRILPLIFGLLGVLTAAAAVTAALRSLNAPPYLLEAPESASDCADNLMQCICQGDYLQAEQYLQGTPDLELNRSPEDPVGVLLWDAYTSSSSYTLIGGLYATETGLAQDVRFEALDLDAVMKSMDTLAKELFTAGIESAEDTSAVYDKEGNYREDFIQDTLLSAARQALADNSQMTETELTLQLTHQDGHWLVTADQALFRIICGGITG
;
A
#
# COMPACT_ATOMS: atom_id res chain seq x y z
N MET A 1 -53.75 18.60 16.38
CA MET A 1 -53.33 18.95 14.99
C MET A 1 -52.19 17.99 14.60
N LYS A 2 -52.45 16.95 13.79
CA LYS A 2 -51.44 15.96 13.38
C LYS A 2 -50.80 16.45 12.05
N ILE A 3 -49.59 16.95 12.14
CA ILE A 3 -48.80 17.33 10.95
C ILE A 3 -48.34 16.02 10.28
N ARG A 4 -48.98 15.65 9.19
CA ARG A 4 -48.49 14.58 8.30
C ARG A 4 -47.39 15.16 7.42
N ILE A 5 -46.12 15.05 7.83
CA ILE A 5 -44.99 15.35 6.99
C ILE A 5 -44.97 14.30 5.86
N ARG A 6 -45.18 14.76 4.62
CA ARG A 6 -45.04 13.90 3.44
C ARG A 6 -43.53 13.69 3.19
N ILE A 7 -43.00 12.58 3.72
CA ILE A 7 -41.57 12.22 3.65
C ILE A 7 -41.14 11.90 2.22
N LEU A 8 -42.07 11.42 1.39
CA LEU A 8 -41.76 10.99 -0.01
C LEU A 8 -41.12 12.08 -0.89
N PRO A 9 -41.69 13.32 -0.98
CA PRO A 9 -41.11 14.36 -1.81
C PRO A 9 -39.74 14.85 -1.27
N LEU A 10 -39.50 14.71 0.03
CA LEU A 10 -38.22 15.07 0.66
C LEU A 10 -37.13 14.07 0.30
N ILE A 11 -37.44 12.79 0.23
CA ILE A 11 -36.50 11.72 -0.21
C ILE A 11 -36.16 11.88 -1.70
N PHE A 12 -37.14 12.15 -2.55
CA PHE A 12 -36.88 12.40 -3.98
C PHE A 12 -36.07 13.68 -4.21
N GLY A 13 -36.29 14.73 -3.44
CA GLY A 13 -35.50 15.95 -3.47
C GLY A 13 -34.05 15.72 -3.08
N LEU A 14 -33.81 14.96 -2.00
CA LEU A 14 -32.47 14.62 -1.53
C LEU A 14 -31.72 13.73 -2.55
N LEU A 15 -32.40 12.75 -3.12
CA LEU A 15 -31.83 11.88 -4.15
C LEU A 15 -31.44 12.67 -5.41
N GLY A 16 -32.28 13.63 -5.83
CA GLY A 16 -32.02 14.51 -6.96
C GLY A 16 -30.80 15.41 -6.73
N VAL A 17 -30.61 15.93 -5.50
CA VAL A 17 -29.43 16.75 -5.14
C VAL A 17 -28.16 15.89 -5.13
N LEU A 18 -28.21 14.66 -4.61
CA LEU A 18 -27.07 13.76 -4.60
C LEU A 18 -26.62 13.34 -5.99
N THR A 19 -27.59 13.04 -6.88
CA THR A 19 -27.27 12.69 -8.28
C THR A 19 -26.74 13.89 -9.07
N ALA A 20 -27.25 15.08 -8.84
CA ALA A 20 -26.72 16.30 -9.46
C ALA A 20 -25.31 16.62 -8.95
N ALA A 21 -25.05 16.49 -7.67
CA ALA A 21 -23.71 16.70 -7.10
C ALA A 21 -22.70 15.69 -7.66
N ALA A 22 -23.06 14.41 -7.76
CA ALA A 22 -22.20 13.39 -8.37
C ALA A 22 -21.92 13.67 -9.84
N ALA A 23 -22.92 14.13 -10.61
CA ALA A 23 -22.73 14.50 -12.02
C ALA A 23 -21.84 15.73 -12.19
N VAL A 24 -21.96 16.74 -11.31
CA VAL A 24 -21.11 17.93 -11.31
C VAL A 24 -19.67 17.57 -10.95
N THR A 25 -19.45 16.72 -9.94
CA THR A 25 -18.09 16.28 -9.58
C THR A 25 -17.45 15.43 -10.67
N ALA A 26 -18.22 14.55 -11.35
CA ALA A 26 -17.72 13.79 -12.49
C ALA A 26 -17.38 14.72 -13.68
N ALA A 27 -18.22 15.72 -13.98
CA ALA A 27 -17.96 16.69 -15.03
C ALA A 27 -16.74 17.58 -14.71
N LEU A 28 -16.57 18.01 -13.45
CA LEU A 28 -15.39 18.77 -13.03
C LEU A 28 -14.11 17.94 -13.10
N ARG A 29 -14.17 16.64 -12.77
CA ARG A 29 -13.04 15.74 -12.95
C ARG A 29 -12.70 15.54 -14.43
N SER A 30 -13.69 15.39 -15.31
CA SER A 30 -13.45 15.25 -16.75
C SER A 30 -12.90 16.54 -17.39
N LEU A 31 -13.24 17.72 -16.88
CA LEU A 31 -12.73 19.00 -17.36
C LEU A 31 -11.27 19.26 -16.91
N ASN A 32 -10.86 18.66 -15.79
CA ASN A 32 -9.50 18.73 -15.26
C ASN A 32 -8.65 17.50 -15.58
N ALA A 33 -9.21 16.53 -16.31
CA ALA A 33 -8.43 15.37 -16.74
C ALA A 33 -7.31 15.83 -17.68
N PRO A 34 -6.06 15.34 -17.45
CA PRO A 34 -4.96 15.67 -18.35
C PRO A 34 -5.26 15.19 -19.77
N PRO A 35 -4.79 15.89 -20.80
CA PRO A 35 -4.99 15.48 -22.19
C PRO A 35 -4.15 14.24 -22.48
N TYR A 36 -4.76 13.06 -22.38
CA TYR A 36 -4.09 11.81 -22.71
C TYR A 36 -3.62 11.78 -24.17
N LEU A 37 -2.48 11.18 -24.40
CA LEU A 37 -1.94 11.00 -25.74
C LEU A 37 -2.75 9.95 -26.49
N LEU A 38 -3.21 10.29 -27.70
CA LEU A 38 -3.91 9.35 -28.58
C LEU A 38 -2.97 8.28 -29.14
N GLU A 39 -1.69 8.62 -29.32
CA GLU A 39 -0.63 7.75 -29.81
C GLU A 39 0.55 7.85 -28.83
N ALA A 40 0.42 7.21 -27.67
CA ALA A 40 1.50 7.13 -26.71
C ALA A 40 2.54 6.08 -27.18
N PRO A 41 3.85 6.33 -26.97
CA PRO A 41 4.85 5.30 -27.22
C PRO A 41 4.54 4.05 -26.39
N GLU A 42 4.36 2.91 -27.04
CA GLU A 42 4.06 1.63 -26.37
C GLU A 42 5.10 1.30 -25.30
N SER A 43 6.38 1.53 -25.60
CA SER A 43 7.50 1.33 -24.66
C SER A 43 7.42 2.19 -23.39
N ALA A 44 6.77 3.36 -23.41
CA ALA A 44 6.57 4.17 -22.21
C ALA A 44 5.45 3.59 -21.33
N SER A 45 4.38 3.11 -21.93
CA SER A 45 3.30 2.42 -21.23
C SER A 45 3.81 1.12 -20.61
N ASP A 46 4.59 0.34 -21.36
CA ASP A 46 5.21 -0.90 -20.88
C ASP A 46 6.15 -0.64 -19.69
N CYS A 47 6.91 0.47 -19.72
CA CYS A 47 7.80 0.84 -18.61
C CYS A 47 6.99 1.08 -17.31
N ALA A 48 5.90 1.84 -17.39
CA ALA A 48 5.03 2.09 -16.23
C ALA A 48 4.38 0.80 -15.70
N ASP A 49 3.87 -0.02 -16.61
CA ASP A 49 3.18 -1.27 -16.27
C ASP A 49 4.14 -2.29 -15.65
N ASN A 50 5.31 -2.51 -16.29
CA ASN A 50 6.32 -3.43 -15.79
C ASN A 50 6.88 -3.00 -14.42
N LEU A 51 7.12 -1.69 -14.21
CA LEU A 51 7.53 -1.19 -12.90
C LEU A 51 6.51 -1.54 -11.82
N MET A 52 5.24 -1.23 -12.06
CA MET A 52 4.18 -1.50 -11.08
C MET A 52 3.98 -2.99 -10.85
N GLN A 53 4.11 -3.80 -11.89
CA GLN A 53 4.07 -5.26 -11.76
C GLN A 53 5.21 -5.78 -10.87
N CYS A 54 6.44 -5.32 -11.07
CA CYS A 54 7.58 -5.70 -10.23
C CYS A 54 7.35 -5.29 -8.77
N ILE A 55 6.82 -4.09 -8.51
CA ILE A 55 6.52 -3.61 -7.16
C ILE A 55 5.48 -4.53 -6.49
N CYS A 56 4.38 -4.86 -7.17
CA CYS A 56 3.35 -5.76 -6.64
C CYS A 56 3.87 -7.17 -6.37
N GLN A 57 4.86 -7.62 -7.12
CA GLN A 57 5.48 -8.93 -6.94
C GLN A 57 6.62 -8.92 -5.90
N GLY A 58 6.99 -7.76 -5.40
CA GLY A 58 8.15 -7.61 -4.50
C GLY A 58 9.51 -7.84 -5.18
N ASP A 59 9.54 -7.82 -6.53
CA ASP A 59 10.77 -7.95 -7.31
C ASP A 59 11.43 -6.59 -7.52
N TYR A 60 12.01 -6.06 -6.44
CA TYR A 60 12.64 -4.73 -6.48
C TYR A 60 13.93 -4.71 -7.30
N LEU A 61 14.63 -5.83 -7.40
CA LEU A 61 15.81 -5.92 -8.24
C LEU A 61 15.47 -5.68 -9.71
N GLN A 62 14.34 -6.22 -10.15
CA GLN A 62 13.85 -5.98 -11.50
C GLN A 62 13.21 -4.59 -11.63
N ALA A 63 12.55 -4.09 -10.60
CA ALA A 63 11.96 -2.75 -10.57
C ALA A 63 13.01 -1.64 -10.79
N GLU A 64 14.23 -1.80 -10.25
CA GLU A 64 15.34 -0.85 -10.43
C GLU A 64 15.67 -0.56 -11.88
N GLN A 65 15.47 -1.51 -12.79
CA GLN A 65 15.74 -1.35 -14.22
C GLN A 65 14.81 -0.32 -14.90
N TYR A 66 13.68 -0.03 -14.27
CA TYR A 66 12.70 0.94 -14.77
C TYR A 66 12.79 2.28 -14.06
N LEU A 67 13.69 2.44 -13.07
CA LEU A 67 13.83 3.67 -12.29
C LEU A 67 14.98 4.53 -12.79
N GLN A 68 14.76 5.84 -12.83
CA GLN A 68 15.82 6.80 -13.13
C GLN A 68 16.67 7.04 -11.88
N GLY A 69 17.96 6.79 -12.02
CA GLY A 69 18.90 6.82 -10.90
C GLY A 69 18.93 5.47 -10.19
N THR A 70 19.94 5.26 -9.37
CA THR A 70 19.96 4.19 -8.39
C THR A 70 19.46 4.79 -7.08
N PRO A 71 18.15 4.73 -6.76
CA PRO A 71 17.81 4.81 -5.37
C PRO A 71 18.58 3.66 -4.75
N ASP A 72 19.38 3.96 -3.73
CA ASP A 72 20.01 2.94 -2.91
C ASP A 72 18.90 2.24 -2.14
N LEU A 73 18.07 1.53 -2.89
CA LEU A 73 17.04 0.66 -2.38
C LEU A 73 17.80 -0.56 -1.87
N GLU A 74 18.53 -0.43 -0.75
CA GLU A 74 18.95 -1.59 0.06
C GLU A 74 17.77 -2.50 0.43
N LEU A 75 16.61 -2.22 -0.12
CA LEU A 75 15.35 -2.95 -0.10
C LEU A 75 15.40 -4.32 -0.80
N ASN A 76 16.49 -4.65 -1.39
CA ASN A 76 16.75 -5.98 -1.98
C ASN A 76 16.89 -7.10 -0.95
N ARG A 77 16.75 -6.79 0.32
CA ARG A 77 16.73 -7.81 1.36
C ARG A 77 15.29 -8.13 1.68
N SER A 78 14.85 -9.29 1.20
CA SER A 78 13.77 -9.98 1.90
C SER A 78 14.11 -9.94 3.39
N PRO A 79 13.18 -9.53 4.26
CA PRO A 79 13.44 -9.54 5.69
C PRO A 79 14.02 -10.90 6.08
N GLU A 80 15.11 -10.92 6.85
CA GLU A 80 15.71 -12.18 7.29
C GLU A 80 14.94 -12.78 8.46
N ASP A 81 14.19 -11.94 9.19
CA ASP A 81 13.42 -12.38 10.34
C ASP A 81 12.02 -12.92 9.93
N PRO A 82 11.51 -13.94 10.62
CA PRO A 82 10.24 -14.59 10.26
C PRO A 82 9.01 -13.67 10.30
N VAL A 83 9.03 -12.63 11.15
CA VAL A 83 7.93 -11.66 11.26
C VAL A 83 7.94 -10.74 10.06
N GLY A 84 9.12 -10.22 9.71
CA GLY A 84 9.29 -9.38 8.53
C GLY A 84 8.90 -10.10 7.25
N VAL A 85 9.33 -11.38 7.07
CA VAL A 85 8.93 -12.21 5.93
C VAL A 85 7.40 -12.34 5.86
N LEU A 86 6.76 -12.66 6.98
CA LEU A 86 5.31 -12.85 7.03
C LEU A 86 4.54 -11.57 6.66
N LEU A 87 4.96 -10.41 7.20
CA LEU A 87 4.32 -9.12 6.91
C LEU A 87 4.55 -8.72 5.44
N TRP A 88 5.75 -8.96 4.95
CA TRP A 88 6.12 -8.65 3.57
C TRP A 88 5.35 -9.50 2.55
N ASP A 89 5.25 -10.80 2.78
CA ASP A 89 4.46 -11.71 1.95
C ASP A 89 2.97 -11.31 1.94
N ALA A 90 2.44 -10.91 3.10
CA ALA A 90 1.07 -10.43 3.20
C ALA A 90 0.86 -9.14 2.40
N TYR A 91 1.80 -8.19 2.48
CA TYR A 91 1.75 -6.93 1.74
C TYR A 91 1.81 -7.16 0.23
N THR A 92 2.83 -7.88 -0.24
CA THR A 92 3.02 -8.11 -1.68
C THR A 92 1.90 -8.95 -2.29
N SER A 93 1.43 -9.98 -1.58
CA SER A 93 0.31 -10.82 -2.06
C SER A 93 -1.02 -10.08 -2.11
N SER A 94 -1.19 -9.02 -1.33
CA SER A 94 -2.38 -8.15 -1.34
C SER A 94 -2.27 -6.98 -2.30
N SER A 95 -1.06 -6.66 -2.78
CA SER A 95 -0.81 -5.51 -3.63
C SER A 95 -1.41 -5.66 -5.02
N SER A 96 -2.03 -4.60 -5.48
CA SER A 96 -2.58 -4.49 -6.83
C SER A 96 -2.47 -3.05 -7.34
N TYR A 97 -2.55 -2.87 -8.66
CA TYR A 97 -2.54 -1.53 -9.24
C TYR A 97 -3.48 -1.44 -10.43
N THR A 98 -3.86 -0.21 -10.74
CA THR A 98 -4.64 0.13 -11.94
C THR A 98 -4.05 1.38 -12.56
N LEU A 99 -3.67 1.31 -13.83
CA LEU A 99 -3.30 2.49 -14.60
C LEU A 99 -4.57 3.30 -14.89
N ILE A 100 -4.58 4.58 -14.52
CA ILE A 100 -5.72 5.47 -14.67
C ILE A 100 -5.57 6.25 -15.98
N GLY A 101 -6.54 6.11 -16.88
CA GLY A 101 -6.52 6.80 -18.17
C GLY A 101 -5.38 6.31 -19.07
N GLY A 102 -4.73 7.25 -19.76
CA GLY A 102 -3.57 6.99 -20.61
C GLY A 102 -2.39 7.90 -20.24
N LEU A 103 -1.27 7.70 -20.92
CA LEU A 103 -0.12 8.59 -20.83
C LEU A 103 -0.48 10.01 -21.30
N TYR A 104 0.07 11.01 -20.64
CA TYR A 104 -0.08 12.42 -21.04
C TYR A 104 1.26 13.15 -20.97
N ALA A 105 1.38 14.21 -21.79
CA ALA A 105 2.60 15.00 -21.87
C ALA A 105 2.78 15.90 -20.64
N THR A 106 4.00 16.00 -20.15
CA THR A 106 4.43 16.96 -19.14
C THR A 106 5.55 17.85 -19.68
N GLU A 107 6.00 18.83 -18.92
CA GLU A 107 7.12 19.68 -19.34
C GLU A 107 8.43 18.91 -19.50
N THR A 108 8.61 17.80 -18.79
CA THR A 108 9.86 17.03 -18.73
C THR A 108 9.79 15.65 -19.39
N GLY A 109 8.62 15.24 -19.86
CA GLY A 109 8.45 13.91 -20.46
C GLY A 109 6.99 13.49 -20.54
N LEU A 110 6.70 12.30 -20.07
CA LEU A 110 5.34 11.75 -19.99
C LEU A 110 4.97 11.48 -18.55
N ALA A 111 3.66 11.36 -18.28
CA ALA A 111 3.16 10.92 -16.99
C ALA A 111 2.06 9.89 -17.14
N GLN A 112 1.94 9.02 -16.16
CA GLN A 112 0.89 8.01 -16.01
C GLN A 112 0.36 8.03 -14.59
N ASP A 113 -0.95 8.26 -14.46
CA ASP A 113 -1.59 8.14 -13.14
C ASP A 113 -1.85 6.68 -12.82
N VAL A 114 -1.63 6.34 -11.56
CA VAL A 114 -1.77 4.98 -11.03
C VAL A 114 -2.54 5.01 -9.74
N ARG A 115 -3.45 4.06 -9.57
CA ARG A 115 -4.06 3.71 -8.30
C ARG A 115 -3.41 2.42 -7.82
N PHE A 116 -2.84 2.48 -6.64
CA PHE A 116 -2.22 1.34 -5.98
C PHE A 116 -3.01 0.98 -4.73
N GLU A 117 -3.29 -0.28 -4.56
CA GLU A 117 -4.00 -0.82 -3.40
C GLU A 117 -3.14 -1.91 -2.75
N ALA A 118 -3.05 -1.88 -1.42
CA ALA A 118 -2.34 -2.90 -0.65
C ALA A 118 -2.88 -2.99 0.78
N LEU A 119 -2.49 -4.02 1.50
CA LEU A 119 -2.77 -4.16 2.93
C LEU A 119 -2.25 -2.95 3.72
N ASP A 120 -3.05 -2.42 4.64
CA ASP A 120 -2.64 -1.36 5.55
C ASP A 120 -1.69 -1.92 6.62
N LEU A 121 -0.40 -1.97 6.31
CA LEU A 121 0.63 -2.44 7.25
C LEU A 121 0.70 -1.59 8.52
N ASP A 122 0.40 -0.28 8.46
CA ASP A 122 0.37 0.58 9.63
C ASP A 122 -0.71 0.13 10.63
N ALA A 123 -1.89 -0.26 10.13
CA ALA A 123 -2.95 -0.83 10.96
C ALA A 123 -2.55 -2.19 11.53
N VAL A 124 -1.95 -3.05 10.71
CA VAL A 124 -1.45 -4.37 11.14
C VAL A 124 -0.39 -4.22 12.22
N MET A 125 0.60 -3.35 12.03
CA MET A 125 1.69 -3.12 13.00
C MET A 125 1.18 -2.59 14.35
N LYS A 126 0.19 -1.68 14.35
CA LYS A 126 -0.45 -1.19 15.58
C LYS A 126 -1.19 -2.29 16.33
N SER A 127 -1.90 -3.15 15.59
CA SER A 127 -2.59 -4.31 16.16
C SER A 127 -1.57 -5.30 16.73
N MET A 128 -0.52 -5.59 15.98
CA MET A 128 0.56 -6.49 16.39
C MET A 128 1.25 -6.01 17.69
N ASP A 129 1.53 -4.70 17.84
CA ASP A 129 2.13 -4.15 19.08
C ASP A 129 1.26 -4.41 20.31
N THR A 130 -0.06 -4.27 20.15
CA THR A 130 -1.02 -4.53 21.23
C THR A 130 -1.07 -6.02 21.57
N LEU A 131 -1.24 -6.86 20.56
CA LEU A 131 -1.31 -8.33 20.72
C LEU A 131 0.00 -8.91 21.27
N ALA A 132 1.15 -8.39 20.85
CA ALA A 132 2.44 -8.83 21.36
C ALA A 132 2.56 -8.61 22.87
N LYS A 133 2.11 -7.45 23.37
CA LYS A 133 2.12 -7.14 24.83
C LYS A 133 1.20 -8.08 25.60
N GLU A 134 0.00 -8.35 25.06
CA GLU A 134 -0.97 -9.26 25.68
C GLU A 134 -0.44 -10.70 25.72
N LEU A 135 0.04 -11.21 24.59
CA LEU A 135 0.59 -12.56 24.48
C LEU A 135 1.84 -12.75 25.33
N PHE A 136 2.70 -11.73 25.39
CA PHE A 136 3.90 -11.75 26.23
C PHE A 136 3.54 -11.86 27.70
N THR A 137 2.58 -11.06 28.17
CA THR A 137 2.11 -11.09 29.55
C THR A 137 1.46 -12.44 29.88
N ALA A 138 0.56 -12.92 29.01
CA ALA A 138 -0.11 -14.19 29.19
C ALA A 138 0.89 -15.38 29.19
N GLY A 139 1.92 -15.32 28.34
CA GLY A 139 2.97 -16.33 28.28
C GLY A 139 3.77 -16.42 29.58
N ILE A 140 4.10 -15.27 30.19
CA ILE A 140 4.78 -15.22 31.49
C ILE A 140 3.88 -15.77 32.60
N GLU A 141 2.61 -15.36 32.65
CA GLU A 141 1.67 -15.73 33.70
C GLU A 141 1.28 -17.23 33.62
N SER A 142 1.25 -17.81 32.42
CA SER A 142 0.89 -19.21 32.21
C SER A 142 2.06 -20.19 32.25
N ALA A 143 3.29 -19.70 32.33
CA ALA A 143 4.48 -20.56 32.36
C ALA A 143 4.54 -21.38 33.65
N GLU A 144 4.37 -22.70 33.52
CA GLU A 144 4.53 -23.64 34.64
C GLU A 144 5.99 -23.70 35.13
N ASP A 145 6.94 -23.50 34.21
CA ASP A 145 8.38 -23.42 34.47
C ASP A 145 8.95 -22.12 33.89
N THR A 146 9.60 -21.36 34.76
CA THR A 146 10.26 -20.10 34.38
C THR A 146 11.36 -20.29 33.36
N SER A 147 11.92 -21.49 33.22
CA SER A 147 12.93 -21.80 32.18
C SER A 147 12.37 -21.78 30.77
N ALA A 148 11.05 -21.80 30.59
CA ALA A 148 10.41 -21.61 29.28
C ALA A 148 10.47 -20.13 28.82
N VAL A 149 10.56 -19.20 29.75
CA VAL A 149 10.52 -17.73 29.50
C VAL A 149 11.89 -17.10 29.67
N TYR A 150 12.67 -17.58 30.67
CA TYR A 150 13.96 -16.97 31.03
C TYR A 150 15.12 -17.94 30.77
N ASP A 151 16.26 -17.37 30.38
CA ASP A 151 17.53 -18.09 30.32
C ASP A 151 18.18 -18.20 31.74
N LYS A 152 19.36 -18.82 31.76
CA LYS A 152 20.09 -19.03 33.03
C LYS A 152 20.59 -17.72 33.66
N GLU A 153 20.74 -16.66 32.87
CA GLU A 153 21.15 -15.33 33.27
C GLU A 153 19.97 -14.45 33.72
N GLY A 154 18.73 -14.92 33.54
CA GLY A 154 17.49 -14.23 33.91
C GLY A 154 17.01 -13.26 32.84
N ASN A 155 17.51 -13.35 31.60
CA ASN A 155 16.98 -12.61 30.46
C ASN A 155 15.86 -13.39 29.80
N TYR A 156 14.98 -12.70 29.07
CA TYR A 156 14.00 -13.37 28.24
C TYR A 156 14.67 -14.17 27.14
N ARG A 157 14.18 -15.39 26.93
CA ARG A 157 14.68 -16.27 25.87
C ARG A 157 14.30 -15.69 24.50
N GLU A 158 15.23 -15.76 23.56
CA GLU A 158 15.05 -15.25 22.22
C GLU A 158 13.92 -15.99 21.47
N ASP A 159 13.84 -17.31 21.61
CA ASP A 159 12.79 -18.14 21.04
C ASP A 159 11.41 -17.76 21.61
N PHE A 160 11.28 -17.50 22.91
CA PHE A 160 10.03 -17.03 23.50
C PHE A 160 9.60 -15.67 22.94
N ILE A 161 10.54 -14.74 22.78
CA ILE A 161 10.25 -13.43 22.15
C ILE A 161 9.81 -13.60 20.70
N GLN A 162 10.54 -14.39 19.90
CA GLN A 162 10.25 -14.61 18.49
C GLN A 162 8.91 -15.31 18.28
N ASP A 163 8.60 -16.36 19.05
CA ASP A 163 7.34 -17.06 18.98
C ASP A 163 6.15 -16.16 19.34
N THR A 164 6.33 -15.30 20.33
CA THR A 164 5.32 -14.30 20.74
C THR A 164 5.07 -13.29 19.63
N LEU A 165 6.12 -12.72 19.05
CA LEU A 165 6.01 -11.74 17.98
C LEU A 165 5.39 -12.36 16.71
N LEU A 166 5.80 -13.58 16.35
CA LEU A 166 5.25 -14.28 15.20
C LEU A 166 3.77 -14.63 15.40
N SER A 167 3.38 -15.01 16.62
CA SER A 167 1.98 -15.27 16.97
C SER A 167 1.15 -13.98 16.90
N ALA A 168 1.67 -12.88 17.42
CA ALA A 168 1.04 -11.56 17.34
C ALA A 168 0.86 -11.10 15.89
N ALA A 169 1.88 -11.27 15.05
CA ALA A 169 1.83 -10.92 13.64
C ALA A 169 0.77 -11.73 12.89
N ARG A 170 0.71 -13.05 13.10
CA ARG A 170 -0.30 -13.92 12.49
C ARG A 170 -1.72 -13.53 12.90
N GLN A 171 -1.93 -13.21 14.17
CA GLN A 171 -3.24 -12.80 14.66
C GLN A 171 -3.60 -11.40 14.13
N ALA A 172 -2.66 -10.45 14.15
CA ALA A 172 -2.87 -9.12 13.61
C ALA A 172 -3.25 -9.17 12.12
N LEU A 173 -2.61 -10.01 11.31
CA LEU A 173 -2.94 -10.21 9.90
C LEU A 173 -4.31 -10.87 9.71
N ALA A 174 -4.71 -11.79 10.59
CA ALA A 174 -6.02 -12.43 10.53
C ALA A 174 -7.16 -11.46 10.88
N ASP A 175 -6.91 -10.54 11.81
CA ASP A 175 -7.89 -9.59 12.32
C ASP A 175 -7.99 -8.31 11.48
N ASN A 176 -6.95 -7.98 10.69
CA ASN A 176 -6.89 -6.77 9.87
C ASN A 176 -6.79 -7.14 8.39
N SER A 177 -7.89 -6.95 7.69
CA SER A 177 -7.98 -7.06 6.22
C SER A 177 -8.19 -5.71 5.55
N GLN A 178 -7.87 -4.62 6.25
CA GLN A 178 -8.07 -3.27 5.73
C GLN A 178 -7.05 -2.99 4.64
N MET A 179 -7.56 -2.58 3.48
CA MET A 179 -6.74 -2.14 2.36
C MET A 179 -6.58 -0.62 2.39
N THR A 180 -5.43 -0.15 1.99
CA THR A 180 -5.19 1.26 1.73
C THR A 180 -5.06 1.51 0.24
N GLU A 181 -5.65 2.61 -0.23
CA GLU A 181 -5.56 3.06 -1.62
C GLU A 181 -4.65 4.29 -1.69
N THR A 182 -3.71 4.28 -2.61
CA THR A 182 -2.80 5.39 -2.87
C THR A 182 -2.85 5.76 -4.34
N GLU A 183 -3.21 7.01 -4.66
CA GLU A 183 -3.08 7.55 -6.01
C GLU A 183 -1.71 8.23 -6.15
N LEU A 184 -0.99 7.91 -7.22
CA LEU A 184 0.31 8.49 -7.54
C LEU A 184 0.43 8.73 -9.04
N THR A 185 1.35 9.60 -9.42
CA THR A 185 1.66 9.92 -10.82
C THR A 185 3.10 9.52 -11.12
N LEU A 186 3.28 8.53 -11.98
CA LEU A 186 4.59 8.12 -12.46
C LEU A 186 5.08 9.16 -13.50
N GLN A 187 6.22 9.78 -13.24
CA GLN A 187 6.89 10.68 -14.19
C GLN A 187 7.87 9.88 -15.02
N LEU A 188 7.66 9.82 -16.34
CA LEU A 188 8.50 9.06 -17.27
C LEU A 188 9.37 10.00 -18.08
N THR A 189 10.66 9.71 -18.14
CA THR A 189 11.65 10.40 -18.96
C THR A 189 12.32 9.42 -19.91
N HIS A 190 12.66 9.89 -21.11
CA HIS A 190 13.39 9.08 -22.09
C HIS A 190 14.88 9.39 -22.01
N GLN A 191 15.67 8.39 -21.63
CA GLN A 191 17.12 8.51 -21.47
C GLN A 191 17.82 7.31 -22.11
N ASP A 192 18.85 7.58 -22.91
CA ASP A 192 19.70 6.55 -23.56
C ASP A 192 18.91 5.48 -24.34
N GLY A 193 17.78 5.86 -24.93
CA GLY A 193 16.94 4.94 -25.72
C GLY A 193 15.89 4.17 -24.90
N HIS A 194 15.82 4.40 -23.60
CA HIS A 194 14.88 3.73 -22.68
C HIS A 194 13.99 4.72 -21.97
N TRP A 195 12.76 4.30 -21.65
CA TRP A 195 11.90 5.02 -20.73
C TRP A 195 12.21 4.60 -19.31
N LEU A 196 12.28 5.59 -18.40
CA LEU A 196 12.56 5.39 -16.99
C LEU A 196 11.58 6.24 -16.17
N VAL A 197 11.17 5.73 -15.03
CA VAL A 197 10.33 6.44 -14.07
C VAL A 197 11.20 7.13 -13.04
N THR A 198 10.93 8.41 -12.78
CA THR A 198 11.57 9.15 -11.69
C THR A 198 10.94 8.72 -10.37
N ALA A 199 11.73 8.16 -9.45
CA ALA A 199 11.27 7.80 -8.13
C ALA A 199 10.99 9.07 -7.31
N ASP A 200 9.73 9.28 -6.95
CA ASP A 200 9.30 10.32 -6.04
C ASP A 200 8.95 9.74 -4.64
N GLN A 201 8.58 10.61 -3.73
CA GLN A 201 8.24 10.22 -2.37
C GLN A 201 6.99 9.30 -2.30
N ALA A 202 6.03 9.47 -3.22
CA ALA A 202 4.82 8.65 -3.25
C ALA A 202 5.14 7.22 -3.71
N LEU A 203 5.92 7.10 -4.79
CA LEU A 203 6.40 5.80 -5.27
C LEU A 203 7.28 5.11 -4.21
N PHE A 204 8.19 5.85 -3.58
CA PHE A 204 9.03 5.30 -2.52
C PHE A 204 8.21 4.78 -1.35
N ARG A 205 7.14 5.50 -0.98
CA ARG A 205 6.25 5.07 0.10
C ARG A 205 5.58 3.72 -0.17
N ILE A 206 5.07 3.48 -1.38
CA ILE A 206 4.46 2.18 -1.70
C ILE A 206 5.50 1.07 -1.77
N ILE A 207 6.71 1.35 -2.24
CA ILE A 207 7.83 0.40 -2.24
C ILE A 207 8.19 0.00 -0.79
N CYS A 208 8.12 0.92 0.16
CA CYS A 208 8.40 0.67 1.58
C CYS A 208 7.19 0.13 2.36
N GLY A 209 6.16 -0.37 1.70
CA GLY A 209 4.99 -0.96 2.38
C GLY A 209 4.06 0.06 3.03
N GLY A 210 4.10 1.32 2.61
CA GLY A 210 3.28 2.40 3.18
C GLY A 210 3.76 2.91 4.54
N ILE A 211 4.76 2.31 5.14
CA ILE A 211 5.27 2.68 6.46
C ILE A 211 5.98 4.03 6.35
N THR A 212 5.45 5.02 7.06
CA THR A 212 6.11 6.32 7.23
C THR A 212 6.85 6.30 8.55
N GLY A 213 8.19 6.33 8.49
CA GLY A 213 9.04 6.49 9.66
C GLY A 213 8.87 7.86 10.34
#